data_425eddab8cff285acceb1bab11e7707c
#
_entry.id   425eddab8cff285acceb1bab11e7707c
#
_cell.length_a   1.000
_cell.length_b   1.000
_cell.length_c   1.000
_cell.angle_alpha   90.00
_cell.angle_beta   90.00
_cell.angle_gamma   90.00
#
_symmetry.space_group_name_H-M   'P 1'
#
loop_
_entity.id
_entity.type
_entity.pdbx_description
1 polymer ?
#
loop_
_entity_poly.entity_id
_entity_poly.type
_entity_poly.pdbx_seq_one_letter_code
_entity_poly.pdbx_strand_id
1 'polypeptide(L)'
;MEQIMKRILVTGASGFIGSFIVSEGLQRGHQVWAGVRGSSSRKYLNEPGTQFAELDLGNPDKLRQQLRQLKEEMGGQGWDYVVHAAGATKCIKKEQFFKTNTEGTRHLVEALQAEDMVPQRFIFISSLSIFGAIREQPVRKATPDNRWIYSPILLTDTPQPNTVYGESKKQAEAYLATTKDFPYVILRPTGVYGPREKDYFLMAQSIKQHTDFAVGYKPQEITFIYVQDLVDAIYLAMDAPGVEGKAYFLSDGEIYDSRRFSDLLQQEMGDPWVLHIKAPLWFLRAICAVSGTVSGWMGKLSTLNLDKYHILSQRNWQCDIEPARRDLGYEPHWPLERGVKASVKWYKENGWL
;
A
#
# COMPACT_ATOMS: atom_id res chain seq x y z
N MET A 1 -15.48 21.54 -18.01
CA MET A 1 -16.35 20.35 -18.14
C MET A 1 -16.94 20.10 -16.75
N GLU A 2 -18.26 20.01 -16.62
CA GLU A 2 -18.87 19.57 -15.36
C GLU A 2 -18.35 18.16 -15.04
N GLN A 3 -17.74 18.00 -13.88
CA GLN A 3 -17.25 16.70 -13.45
C GLN A 3 -18.44 15.81 -13.12
N ILE A 4 -18.65 14.76 -13.89
CA ILE A 4 -19.77 13.83 -13.68
C ILE A 4 -19.59 13.18 -12.32
N MET A 5 -20.56 13.37 -11.42
CA MET A 5 -20.58 12.73 -10.10
C MET A 5 -20.64 11.20 -10.26
N LYS A 6 -19.69 10.48 -9.66
CA LYS A 6 -19.60 9.03 -9.69
C LYS A 6 -19.87 8.43 -8.32
N ARG A 7 -20.33 7.19 -8.30
CA ARG A 7 -20.51 6.38 -7.08
C ARG A 7 -19.29 5.48 -6.91
N ILE A 8 -18.61 5.61 -5.80
CA ILE A 8 -17.33 4.93 -5.53
C ILE A 8 -17.43 4.13 -4.24
N LEU A 9 -17.16 2.81 -4.31
CA LEU A 9 -16.94 1.99 -3.13
C LEU A 9 -15.43 1.91 -2.84
N VAL A 10 -15.04 2.20 -1.60
CA VAL A 10 -13.66 2.03 -1.13
C VAL A 10 -13.64 0.98 -0.04
N THR A 11 -13.18 -0.23 -0.31
CA THR A 11 -12.98 -1.24 0.75
C THR A 11 -11.67 -0.97 1.50
N GLY A 12 -11.61 -1.35 2.78
CA GLY A 12 -10.47 -0.98 3.62
C GLY A 12 -10.41 0.52 3.94
N ALA A 13 -11.55 1.21 3.82
CA ALA A 13 -11.68 2.65 4.01
C ALA A 13 -11.19 3.15 5.38
N SER A 14 -11.31 2.35 6.43
CA SER A 14 -10.81 2.71 7.77
C SER A 14 -9.28 2.63 7.92
N GLY A 15 -8.58 2.11 6.93
CA GLY A 15 -7.12 2.02 6.89
C GLY A 15 -6.44 3.32 6.47
N PHE A 16 -5.11 3.32 6.49
CA PHE A 16 -4.30 4.47 6.10
C PHE A 16 -4.66 4.96 4.70
N ILE A 17 -4.38 4.18 3.66
CA ILE A 17 -4.63 4.56 2.26
C ILE A 17 -6.13 4.78 2.00
N GLY A 18 -6.98 3.85 2.48
CA GLY A 18 -8.42 3.92 2.22
C GLY A 18 -9.08 5.19 2.73
N SER A 19 -8.63 5.72 3.88
CA SER A 19 -9.18 6.97 4.43
C SER A 19 -8.82 8.21 3.59
N PHE A 20 -7.68 8.22 2.92
CA PHE A 20 -7.31 9.28 1.97
C PHE A 20 -8.11 9.17 0.66
N ILE A 21 -8.34 7.95 0.18
CA ILE A 21 -9.17 7.74 -1.03
C ILE A 21 -10.60 8.26 -0.81
N VAL A 22 -11.19 7.98 0.37
CA VAL A 22 -12.53 8.46 0.73
C VAL A 22 -12.55 10.00 0.78
N SER A 23 -11.60 10.61 1.49
CA SER A 23 -11.47 12.05 1.59
C SER A 23 -11.37 12.72 0.23
N GLU A 24 -10.46 12.26 -0.61
CA GLU A 24 -10.25 12.78 -1.96
C GLU A 24 -11.51 12.65 -2.83
N GLY A 25 -12.23 11.51 -2.77
CA GLY A 25 -13.44 11.32 -3.55
C GLY A 25 -14.56 12.30 -3.19
N LEU A 26 -14.71 12.59 -1.91
CA LEU A 26 -15.65 13.59 -1.44
C LEU A 26 -15.25 15.00 -1.89
N GLN A 27 -13.95 15.34 -1.82
CA GLN A 27 -13.43 16.63 -2.29
C GLN A 27 -13.61 16.82 -3.80
N ARG A 28 -13.52 15.73 -4.57
CA ARG A 28 -13.81 15.72 -6.03
C ARG A 28 -15.31 15.73 -6.33
N GLY A 29 -16.19 15.78 -5.33
CA GLY A 29 -17.65 15.85 -5.51
C GLY A 29 -18.29 14.51 -5.89
N HIS A 30 -17.65 13.38 -5.61
CA HIS A 30 -18.22 12.07 -5.82
C HIS A 30 -19.06 11.60 -4.62
N GLN A 31 -19.96 10.65 -4.85
CA GLN A 31 -20.60 9.88 -3.79
C GLN A 31 -19.71 8.73 -3.39
N VAL A 32 -19.28 8.69 -2.13
CA VAL A 32 -18.28 7.70 -1.66
C VAL A 32 -18.86 6.85 -0.54
N TRP A 33 -18.81 5.53 -0.74
CA TRP A 33 -19.12 4.52 0.28
C TRP A 33 -17.83 3.99 0.88
N ALA A 34 -17.66 4.25 2.17
CA ALA A 34 -16.59 3.69 2.98
C ALA A 34 -16.93 2.24 3.34
N GLY A 35 -16.32 1.28 2.67
CA GLY A 35 -16.43 -0.15 2.94
C GLY A 35 -15.68 -0.52 4.21
N VAL A 36 -16.41 -0.85 5.27
CA VAL A 36 -15.89 -1.13 6.62
C VAL A 36 -16.48 -2.41 7.19
N ARG A 37 -15.81 -3.01 8.18
CA ARG A 37 -16.41 -4.05 9.05
C ARG A 37 -17.09 -3.37 10.23
N GLY A 38 -18.08 -4.00 10.85
CA GLY A 38 -18.78 -3.46 12.02
C GLY A 38 -17.84 -3.05 13.16
N SER A 39 -16.68 -3.73 13.30
CA SER A 39 -15.65 -3.42 14.32
C SER A 39 -14.62 -2.38 13.88
N SER A 40 -14.70 -1.83 12.68
CA SER A 40 -13.71 -0.89 12.16
C SER A 40 -13.79 0.47 12.83
N SER A 41 -12.64 1.05 13.17
CA SER A 41 -12.59 2.44 13.62
C SER A 41 -12.98 3.39 12.49
N ARG A 42 -13.82 4.38 12.80
CA ARG A 42 -14.23 5.43 11.87
C ARG A 42 -13.49 6.74 12.10
N LYS A 43 -12.40 6.74 12.87
CA LYS A 43 -11.67 7.94 13.32
C LYS A 43 -11.33 8.92 12.19
N TYR A 44 -11.03 8.40 10.98
CA TYR A 44 -10.63 9.19 9.81
C TYR A 44 -11.68 9.18 8.69
N LEU A 45 -12.93 8.84 9.01
CA LEU A 45 -14.06 8.75 8.07
C LEU A 45 -15.25 9.60 8.54
N ASN A 46 -14.96 10.74 9.14
CA ASN A 46 -15.95 11.65 9.72
C ASN A 46 -16.25 12.88 8.85
N GLU A 47 -15.77 12.89 7.61
CA GLU A 47 -16.08 13.95 6.66
C GLU A 47 -17.56 13.91 6.28
N PRO A 48 -18.23 15.08 6.22
CA PRO A 48 -19.62 15.17 5.77
C PRO A 48 -19.80 14.56 4.37
N GLY A 49 -20.88 13.78 4.19
CA GLY A 49 -21.13 13.09 2.92
C GLY A 49 -20.56 11.68 2.81
N THR A 50 -19.72 11.25 3.78
CA THR A 50 -19.26 9.86 3.82
C THR A 50 -20.44 8.91 4.03
N GLN A 51 -20.68 8.02 3.07
CA GLN A 51 -21.61 6.91 3.22
C GLN A 51 -20.86 5.68 3.74
N PHE A 52 -21.56 4.75 4.37
CA PHE A 52 -20.92 3.53 4.91
C PHE A 52 -21.55 2.29 4.29
N ALA A 53 -20.70 1.39 3.83
CA ALA A 53 -21.06 0.03 3.42
C ALA A 53 -20.43 -0.96 4.41
N GLU A 54 -21.25 -1.65 5.21
CA GLU A 54 -20.73 -2.72 6.04
C GLU A 54 -20.52 -3.96 5.19
N LEU A 55 -19.26 -4.43 5.09
CA LEU A 55 -18.87 -5.55 4.23
C LEU A 55 -18.01 -6.56 5.00
N ASP A 56 -18.45 -7.80 4.99
CA ASP A 56 -17.71 -8.92 5.59
C ASP A 56 -17.03 -9.75 4.49
N LEU A 57 -15.86 -9.32 4.05
CA LEU A 57 -15.07 -10.00 3.02
C LEU A 57 -14.63 -11.43 3.42
N GLY A 58 -14.71 -11.76 4.71
CA GLY A 58 -14.37 -13.10 5.21
C GLY A 58 -15.51 -14.12 5.13
N ASN A 59 -16.72 -13.68 4.85
CA ASN A 59 -17.91 -14.54 4.74
C ASN A 59 -18.66 -14.26 3.43
N PRO A 60 -18.52 -15.13 2.41
CA PRO A 60 -19.09 -14.89 1.09
C PRO A 60 -20.61 -14.78 1.07
N ASP A 61 -21.32 -15.59 1.84
CA ASP A 61 -22.80 -15.55 1.85
C ASP A 61 -23.32 -14.28 2.49
N LYS A 62 -22.73 -13.87 3.62
CA LYS A 62 -23.05 -12.60 4.27
C LYS A 62 -22.72 -11.41 3.38
N LEU A 63 -21.57 -11.45 2.71
CA LEU A 63 -21.16 -10.40 1.77
C LEU A 63 -22.17 -10.23 0.63
N ARG A 64 -22.63 -11.32 0.03
CA ARG A 64 -23.66 -11.26 -1.01
C ARG A 64 -24.97 -10.66 -0.49
N GLN A 65 -25.41 -11.06 0.70
CA GLN A 65 -26.60 -10.47 1.32
C GLN A 65 -26.43 -8.95 1.55
N GLN A 66 -25.26 -8.53 2.03
CA GLN A 66 -24.96 -7.11 2.26
C GLN A 66 -24.95 -6.33 0.94
N LEU A 67 -24.35 -6.86 -0.13
CA LEU A 67 -24.35 -6.21 -1.44
C LEU A 67 -25.75 -6.09 -2.03
N ARG A 68 -26.60 -7.11 -1.89
CA ARG A 68 -27.99 -7.09 -2.33
C ARG A 68 -28.79 -5.99 -1.63
N GLN A 69 -28.66 -5.90 -0.30
CA GLN A 69 -29.30 -4.84 0.48
C GLN A 69 -28.82 -3.44 0.03
N LEU A 70 -27.50 -3.24 -0.14
CA LEU A 70 -26.95 -1.98 -0.62
C LEU A 70 -27.44 -1.63 -2.03
N LYS A 71 -27.60 -2.63 -2.93
CA LYS A 71 -28.17 -2.44 -4.26
C LYS A 71 -29.60 -1.95 -4.19
N GLU A 72 -30.42 -2.53 -3.31
CA GLU A 72 -31.80 -2.08 -3.07
C GLU A 72 -31.83 -0.63 -2.54
N GLU A 73 -31.00 -0.28 -1.56
CA GLU A 73 -30.89 1.08 -1.01
C GLU A 73 -30.42 2.10 -2.07
N MET A 74 -29.64 1.67 -3.05
CA MET A 74 -29.21 2.50 -4.20
C MET A 74 -30.19 2.48 -5.38
N GLY A 75 -31.40 2.00 -5.19
CA GLY A 75 -32.45 1.98 -6.23
C GLY A 75 -32.16 0.99 -7.37
N GLY A 76 -31.55 -0.14 -7.06
CA GLY A 76 -31.21 -1.20 -8.02
C GLY A 76 -29.92 -0.97 -8.80
N GLN A 77 -29.16 0.05 -8.44
CA GLN A 77 -27.89 0.41 -9.11
C GLN A 77 -26.70 -0.07 -8.31
N GLY A 78 -25.52 -0.18 -8.96
CA GLY A 78 -24.24 -0.47 -8.31
C GLY A 78 -23.34 0.77 -8.25
N TRP A 79 -22.09 0.55 -7.87
CA TRP A 79 -21.04 1.57 -7.93
C TRP A 79 -20.45 1.67 -9.33
N ASP A 80 -20.11 2.89 -9.75
CA ASP A 80 -19.37 3.11 -10.99
C ASP A 80 -17.95 2.58 -10.85
N TYR A 81 -17.32 2.81 -9.69
CA TYR A 81 -15.97 2.38 -9.40
C TYR A 81 -15.89 1.67 -8.05
N VAL A 82 -15.04 0.64 -7.98
CA VAL A 82 -14.69 -0.05 -6.72
C VAL A 82 -13.18 0.02 -6.54
N VAL A 83 -12.74 0.61 -5.43
CA VAL A 83 -11.33 0.61 -5.02
C VAL A 83 -11.15 -0.41 -3.92
N HIS A 84 -10.45 -1.50 -4.22
CA HIS A 84 -10.18 -2.55 -3.27
C HIS A 84 -8.83 -2.32 -2.58
N ALA A 85 -8.86 -1.50 -1.52
CA ALA A 85 -7.71 -1.22 -0.65
C ALA A 85 -7.74 -2.05 0.65
N ALA A 86 -8.74 -2.91 0.83
CA ALA A 86 -8.76 -3.84 1.95
C ALA A 86 -7.61 -4.86 1.81
N GLY A 87 -6.84 -4.99 2.88
CA GLY A 87 -5.73 -5.93 2.94
C GLY A 87 -5.05 -5.91 4.30
N ALA A 88 -4.42 -7.02 4.65
CA ALA A 88 -3.59 -7.14 5.85
C ALA A 88 -2.12 -7.08 5.46
N THR A 89 -1.38 -6.15 6.04
CA THR A 89 0.09 -6.04 5.91
C THR A 89 0.82 -6.68 7.08
N LYS A 90 0.08 -7.02 8.15
CA LYS A 90 0.58 -7.69 9.36
C LYS A 90 -0.46 -8.67 9.86
N CYS A 91 -0.05 -9.90 10.13
CA CYS A 91 -0.89 -10.93 10.72
C CYS A 91 -0.12 -11.73 11.77
N ILE A 92 -0.82 -12.32 12.75
CA ILE A 92 -0.23 -13.21 13.75
C ILE A 92 0.09 -14.56 13.08
N LYS A 93 -0.84 -15.07 12.28
CA LYS A 93 -0.72 -16.34 11.56
C LYS A 93 -0.63 -16.10 10.06
N LYS A 94 0.19 -16.88 9.37
CA LYS A 94 0.41 -16.75 7.92
C LYS A 94 -0.87 -16.93 7.12
N GLU A 95 -1.74 -17.84 7.54
CA GLU A 95 -3.01 -18.14 6.87
C GLU A 95 -3.96 -16.93 6.83
N GLN A 96 -3.84 -16.01 7.80
CA GLN A 96 -4.64 -14.79 7.84
C GLN A 96 -4.35 -13.83 6.69
N PHE A 97 -3.10 -13.84 6.16
CA PHE A 97 -2.78 -13.06 4.97
C PHE A 97 -3.56 -13.55 3.75
N PHE A 98 -3.58 -14.86 3.52
CA PHE A 98 -4.32 -15.45 2.39
C PHE A 98 -5.82 -15.26 2.55
N LYS A 99 -6.35 -15.52 3.75
CA LYS A 99 -7.77 -15.32 4.04
C LYS A 99 -8.22 -13.87 3.79
N THR A 100 -7.39 -12.89 4.15
CA THR A 100 -7.75 -11.48 3.99
C THR A 100 -7.44 -10.97 2.58
N ASN A 101 -6.23 -11.21 2.07
CA ASN A 101 -5.77 -10.58 0.83
C ASN A 101 -6.20 -11.37 -0.41
N THR A 102 -6.17 -12.70 -0.37
CA THR A 102 -6.52 -13.56 -1.51
C THR A 102 -8.01 -13.89 -1.51
N GLU A 103 -8.50 -14.56 -0.45
CA GLU A 103 -9.88 -14.99 -0.39
C GLU A 103 -10.85 -13.81 -0.28
N GLY A 104 -10.50 -12.78 0.50
CA GLY A 104 -11.32 -11.56 0.60
C GLY A 104 -11.48 -10.84 -0.73
N THR A 105 -10.43 -10.80 -1.57
CA THR A 105 -10.51 -10.26 -2.93
C THR A 105 -11.41 -11.13 -3.80
N ARG A 106 -11.24 -12.46 -3.75
CA ARG A 106 -12.07 -13.42 -4.49
C ARG A 106 -13.54 -13.27 -4.12
N HIS A 107 -13.86 -13.29 -2.83
CA HIS A 107 -15.24 -13.17 -2.35
C HIS A 107 -15.91 -11.87 -2.83
N LEU A 108 -15.17 -10.75 -2.80
CA LEU A 108 -15.71 -9.47 -3.28
C LEU A 108 -16.04 -9.51 -4.76
N VAL A 109 -15.13 -10.02 -5.58
CA VAL A 109 -15.33 -10.10 -7.04
C VAL A 109 -16.49 -11.04 -7.38
N GLU A 110 -16.53 -12.24 -6.79
CA GLU A 110 -17.61 -13.22 -7.00
C GLU A 110 -18.97 -12.66 -6.54
N ALA A 111 -19.01 -11.94 -5.42
CA ALA A 111 -20.23 -11.34 -4.92
C ALA A 111 -20.73 -10.19 -5.82
N LEU A 112 -19.81 -9.32 -6.33
CA LEU A 112 -20.15 -8.25 -7.28
C LEU A 112 -20.72 -8.84 -8.58
N GLN A 113 -20.15 -9.92 -9.10
CA GLN A 113 -20.66 -10.60 -10.29
C GLN A 113 -22.01 -11.28 -10.02
N ALA A 114 -22.16 -11.95 -8.88
CA ALA A 114 -23.38 -12.68 -8.55
C ALA A 114 -24.61 -11.76 -8.29
N GLU A 115 -24.37 -10.53 -7.85
CA GLU A 115 -25.42 -9.54 -7.58
C GLU A 115 -25.56 -8.50 -8.71
N ASP A 116 -24.98 -8.72 -9.89
CA ASP A 116 -24.97 -7.80 -11.04
C ASP A 116 -24.55 -6.37 -10.63
N MET A 117 -23.45 -6.25 -9.88
CA MET A 117 -22.87 -4.99 -9.41
C MET A 117 -21.44 -4.82 -9.89
N VAL A 118 -21.07 -5.44 -11.01
CA VAL A 118 -19.74 -5.28 -11.61
C VAL A 118 -19.54 -3.81 -11.96
N PRO A 119 -18.49 -3.14 -11.42
CA PRO A 119 -18.26 -1.73 -11.67
C PRO A 119 -17.72 -1.47 -13.09
N GLN A 120 -17.77 -0.22 -13.54
CA GLN A 120 -17.05 0.19 -14.76
C GLN A 120 -15.54 -0.01 -14.65
N ARG A 121 -15.00 0.14 -13.43
CA ARG A 121 -13.59 -0.13 -13.11
C ARG A 121 -13.41 -0.62 -11.67
N PHE A 122 -12.63 -1.68 -11.53
CA PHE A 122 -12.20 -2.23 -10.25
C PHE A 122 -10.70 -1.95 -10.06
N ILE A 123 -10.33 -1.09 -9.12
CA ILE A 123 -8.93 -0.76 -8.82
C ILE A 123 -8.45 -1.62 -7.66
N PHE A 124 -7.51 -2.52 -7.93
CA PHE A 124 -6.89 -3.37 -6.91
C PHE A 124 -5.57 -2.78 -6.43
N ILE A 125 -5.48 -2.47 -5.12
CA ILE A 125 -4.23 -2.03 -4.52
C ILE A 125 -3.41 -3.25 -4.14
N SER A 126 -2.42 -3.55 -4.97
CA SER A 126 -1.43 -4.60 -4.76
C SER A 126 -0.17 -4.04 -4.10
N SER A 127 1.01 -4.52 -4.45
CA SER A 127 2.30 -4.06 -3.91
C SER A 127 3.46 -4.48 -4.80
N LEU A 128 4.54 -3.69 -4.82
CA LEU A 128 5.82 -4.09 -5.39
C LEU A 128 6.40 -5.36 -4.71
N SER A 129 6.00 -5.65 -3.48
CA SER A 129 6.45 -6.83 -2.70
C SER A 129 6.14 -8.19 -3.35
N ILE A 130 5.27 -8.24 -4.36
CA ILE A 130 5.02 -9.49 -5.11
C ILE A 130 6.24 -9.96 -5.90
N PHE A 131 7.19 -9.06 -6.19
CA PHE A 131 8.40 -9.40 -6.95
C PHE A 131 9.52 -9.94 -6.07
N GLY A 132 9.56 -9.59 -4.78
CA GLY A 132 10.61 -10.01 -3.87
C GLY A 132 12.00 -9.49 -4.28
N ALA A 133 13.05 -10.19 -3.82
CA ALA A 133 14.44 -9.78 -3.98
C ALA A 133 14.99 -10.18 -5.37
N ILE A 134 14.49 -9.53 -6.42
CA ILE A 134 14.97 -9.73 -7.80
C ILE A 134 15.85 -8.55 -8.25
N ARG A 135 16.62 -8.73 -9.33
CA ARG A 135 17.53 -7.71 -9.90
C ARG A 135 18.51 -7.10 -8.88
N GLU A 136 18.95 -7.90 -7.92
CA GLU A 136 19.90 -7.49 -6.86
C GLU A 136 21.38 -7.62 -7.29
N GLN A 137 21.65 -8.00 -8.53
CA GLN A 137 22.98 -7.93 -9.10
C GLN A 137 23.23 -6.53 -9.63
N PRO A 138 24.27 -5.84 -9.16
CA PRO A 138 24.55 -4.50 -9.62
C PRO A 138 24.98 -4.51 -11.08
N VAL A 139 24.41 -3.63 -11.90
CA VAL A 139 24.72 -3.52 -13.32
C VAL A 139 25.98 -2.71 -13.58
N ARG A 140 26.29 -1.76 -12.69
CA ARG A 140 27.55 -0.99 -12.72
C ARG A 140 27.84 -0.39 -11.35
N LYS A 141 29.09 -0.01 -11.14
CA LYS A 141 29.48 0.79 -10.00
C LYS A 141 29.33 2.27 -10.38
N ALA A 142 28.60 3.03 -9.59
CA ALA A 142 28.43 4.44 -9.84
C ALA A 142 29.72 5.21 -9.50
N THR A 143 30.11 6.15 -10.36
CA THR A 143 31.13 7.14 -10.08
C THR A 143 30.45 8.51 -10.00
N PRO A 144 30.84 9.44 -9.09
CA PRO A 144 32.01 9.41 -8.21
C PRO A 144 31.78 8.72 -6.84
N ASP A 145 30.53 8.47 -6.45
CA ASP A 145 30.18 8.13 -5.06
C ASP A 145 30.35 6.64 -4.70
N ASN A 146 30.91 5.84 -5.59
CA ASN A 146 31.12 4.42 -5.36
C ASN A 146 29.84 3.62 -5.06
N ARG A 147 28.68 4.15 -5.45
CA ARG A 147 27.38 3.49 -5.29
C ARG A 147 27.20 2.39 -6.32
N TRP A 148 26.52 1.31 -5.90
CA TRP A 148 26.07 0.28 -6.81
C TRP A 148 24.76 0.73 -7.46
N ILE A 149 24.61 0.51 -8.76
CA ILE A 149 23.38 0.79 -9.49
C ILE A 149 22.74 -0.53 -9.87
N TYR A 150 21.52 -0.72 -9.43
CA TYR A 150 20.67 -1.84 -9.84
C TYR A 150 19.80 -1.44 -11.04
N SER A 151 19.29 -2.40 -11.78
CA SER A 151 18.29 -2.14 -12.80
C SER A 151 16.88 -2.15 -12.17
N PRO A 152 15.96 -1.29 -12.64
CA PRO A 152 14.60 -1.27 -12.12
C PRO A 152 13.88 -2.59 -12.39
N ILE A 153 12.98 -2.96 -11.48
CA ILE A 153 12.03 -4.05 -11.65
C ILE A 153 11.04 -3.64 -12.74
N LEU A 154 10.84 -4.50 -13.73
CA LEU A 154 9.95 -4.25 -14.87
C LEU A 154 8.65 -5.05 -14.73
N LEU A 155 7.58 -4.59 -15.38
CA LEU A 155 6.31 -5.32 -15.43
C LEU A 155 6.43 -6.69 -16.11
N THR A 156 7.45 -6.86 -16.95
CA THR A 156 7.78 -8.12 -17.65
C THR A 156 8.56 -9.11 -16.80
N ASP A 157 9.04 -8.71 -15.62
CA ASP A 157 9.74 -9.64 -14.73
C ASP A 157 8.77 -10.64 -14.10
N THR A 158 9.27 -11.81 -13.80
CA THR A 158 8.47 -12.84 -13.11
C THR A 158 8.40 -12.55 -11.62
N PRO A 159 7.19 -12.40 -11.04
CA PRO A 159 7.02 -12.21 -9.61
C PRO A 159 7.56 -13.39 -8.77
N GLN A 160 8.46 -13.10 -7.81
CA GLN A 160 9.11 -14.07 -6.92
C GLN A 160 9.02 -13.58 -5.46
N PRO A 161 7.82 -13.53 -4.85
CA PRO A 161 7.66 -13.00 -3.52
C PRO A 161 8.48 -13.78 -2.50
N ASN A 162 9.14 -13.06 -1.61
CA ASN A 162 9.93 -13.61 -0.51
C ASN A 162 9.28 -13.37 0.87
N THR A 163 8.06 -12.86 0.87
CA THR A 163 7.23 -12.63 2.06
C THR A 163 5.86 -13.27 1.90
N VAL A 164 5.21 -13.65 3.02
CA VAL A 164 3.84 -14.19 3.00
C VAL A 164 2.85 -13.14 2.51
N TYR A 165 3.07 -11.88 2.88
CA TYR A 165 2.29 -10.75 2.36
C TYR A 165 2.37 -10.66 0.82
N GLY A 166 3.59 -10.63 0.27
CA GLY A 166 3.80 -10.57 -1.17
C GLY A 166 3.17 -11.76 -1.90
N GLU A 167 3.31 -12.97 -1.37
CA GLU A 167 2.68 -14.17 -1.93
C GLU A 167 1.15 -14.07 -1.93
N SER A 168 0.53 -13.59 -0.84
CA SER A 168 -0.93 -13.44 -0.77
C SER A 168 -1.47 -12.40 -1.76
N LYS A 169 -0.72 -11.32 -2.01
CA LYS A 169 -1.08 -10.32 -3.02
C LYS A 169 -0.91 -10.86 -4.45
N LYS A 170 0.17 -11.61 -4.71
CA LYS A 170 0.39 -12.29 -6.00
C LYS A 170 -0.74 -13.25 -6.34
N GLN A 171 -1.20 -14.03 -5.37
CA GLN A 171 -2.34 -14.95 -5.58
C GLN A 171 -3.65 -14.20 -5.87
N ALA A 172 -3.88 -13.06 -5.22
CA ALA A 172 -5.04 -12.21 -5.52
C ALA A 172 -4.98 -11.63 -6.95
N GLU A 173 -3.80 -11.19 -7.40
CA GLU A 173 -3.60 -10.74 -8.79
C GLU A 173 -3.83 -11.87 -9.79
N ALA A 174 -3.31 -13.08 -9.51
CA ALA A 174 -3.50 -14.25 -10.36
C ALA A 174 -4.99 -14.61 -10.49
N TYR A 175 -5.76 -14.52 -9.40
CA TYR A 175 -7.20 -14.71 -9.44
C TYR A 175 -7.88 -13.68 -10.36
N LEU A 176 -7.58 -12.39 -10.19
CA LEU A 176 -8.13 -11.34 -11.04
C LEU A 176 -7.82 -11.58 -12.53
N ALA A 177 -6.58 -11.98 -12.84
CA ALA A 177 -6.15 -12.26 -14.20
C ALA A 177 -6.90 -13.44 -14.86
N THR A 178 -7.48 -14.35 -14.08
CA THR A 178 -8.29 -15.47 -14.59
C THR A 178 -9.79 -15.17 -14.60
N THR A 179 -10.22 -14.05 -14.02
CA THR A 179 -11.65 -13.68 -13.94
C THR A 179 -12.09 -13.05 -15.27
N LYS A 180 -12.98 -13.74 -15.97
CA LYS A 180 -13.48 -13.27 -17.27
C LYS A 180 -14.39 -12.04 -17.11
N ASP A 181 -14.32 -11.15 -18.09
CA ASP A 181 -15.22 -9.99 -18.24
C ASP A 181 -15.31 -9.10 -16.98
N PHE A 182 -14.20 -9.04 -16.21
CA PHE A 182 -14.11 -8.22 -15.01
C PHE A 182 -13.09 -7.08 -15.23
N PRO A 183 -13.51 -5.81 -15.20
CA PRO A 183 -12.71 -4.66 -15.61
C PRO A 183 -11.75 -4.18 -14.50
N TYR A 184 -10.74 -4.98 -14.17
CA TYR A 184 -9.77 -4.63 -13.13
C TYR A 184 -8.57 -3.84 -13.66
N VAL A 185 -7.98 -3.03 -12.77
CA VAL A 185 -6.64 -2.44 -12.90
C VAL A 185 -5.87 -2.71 -11.61
N ILE A 186 -4.62 -3.12 -11.72
CA ILE A 186 -3.76 -3.43 -10.58
C ILE A 186 -2.76 -2.29 -10.39
N LEU A 187 -2.73 -1.71 -9.20
CA LEU A 187 -1.72 -0.73 -8.82
C LEU A 187 -0.75 -1.36 -7.81
N ARG A 188 0.54 -1.32 -8.12
CA ARG A 188 1.64 -1.91 -7.34
C ARG A 188 2.52 -0.80 -6.76
N PRO A 189 2.06 -0.09 -5.71
CA PRO A 189 2.88 0.92 -5.08
C PRO A 189 4.11 0.31 -4.40
N THR A 190 5.16 1.11 -4.31
CA THR A 190 6.32 0.89 -3.46
C THR A 190 6.01 1.23 -2.00
N GLY A 191 6.99 1.61 -1.18
CA GLY A 191 6.76 2.00 0.21
C GLY A 191 5.89 3.25 0.33
N VAL A 192 4.60 3.07 0.65
CA VAL A 192 3.66 4.19 0.81
C VAL A 192 3.82 4.81 2.18
N TYR A 193 4.09 6.12 2.23
CA TYR A 193 4.25 6.87 3.47
C TYR A 193 3.37 8.13 3.51
N GLY A 194 3.21 8.71 4.70
CA GLY A 194 2.42 9.92 4.87
C GLY A 194 1.78 10.02 6.25
N PRO A 195 0.92 11.02 6.49
CA PRO A 195 0.10 11.14 7.68
C PRO A 195 -0.72 9.88 7.96
N ARG A 196 -0.90 9.49 9.23
CA ARG A 196 -1.65 8.29 9.69
C ARG A 196 -0.91 6.96 9.47
N GLU A 197 0.23 6.93 8.75
CA GLU A 197 1.03 5.73 8.55
C GLU A 197 1.87 5.44 9.81
N LYS A 198 1.87 4.16 10.25
CA LYS A 198 2.46 3.80 11.56
C LYS A 198 3.88 3.26 11.47
N ASP A 199 4.29 2.63 10.38
CA ASP A 199 5.60 1.99 10.28
C ASP A 199 6.71 3.02 10.09
N TYR A 200 6.50 4.01 9.23
CA TYR A 200 7.43 5.14 9.09
C TYR A 200 7.40 6.08 10.29
N PHE A 201 6.24 6.17 10.96
CA PHE A 201 6.15 6.90 12.24
C PHE A 201 7.04 6.27 13.33
N LEU A 202 7.21 4.94 13.37
CA LEU A 202 8.15 4.30 14.30
C LEU A 202 9.60 4.79 14.10
N MET A 203 10.00 5.12 12.87
CA MET A 203 11.32 5.73 12.61
C MET A 203 11.41 7.12 13.24
N ALA A 204 10.38 7.95 13.11
CA ALA A 204 10.33 9.26 13.75
C ALA A 204 10.38 9.14 15.29
N GLN A 205 9.68 8.16 15.87
CA GLN A 205 9.76 7.87 17.31
C GLN A 205 11.17 7.44 17.74
N SER A 206 11.85 6.63 16.94
CA SER A 206 13.23 6.21 17.21
C SER A 206 14.16 7.42 17.23
N ILE A 207 14.05 8.33 16.26
CA ILE A 207 14.82 9.57 16.19
C ILE A 207 14.52 10.47 17.42
N LYS A 208 13.25 10.58 17.81
CA LYS A 208 12.86 11.30 19.06
C LYS A 208 13.52 10.70 20.30
N GLN A 209 13.77 9.38 20.29
CA GLN A 209 14.48 8.66 21.34
C GLN A 209 16.00 8.65 21.14
N HIS A 210 16.52 9.53 20.28
CA HIS A 210 17.95 9.67 19.97
C HIS A 210 18.60 8.43 19.38
N THR A 211 17.83 7.58 18.67
CA THR A 211 18.37 6.38 18.01
C THR A 211 17.89 6.29 16.58
N ASP A 212 18.79 5.86 15.68
CA ASP A 212 18.47 5.55 14.29
C ASP A 212 19.12 4.22 13.91
N PHE A 213 18.31 3.30 13.40
CA PHE A 213 18.71 1.94 13.07
C PHE A 213 18.80 1.75 11.56
N ALA A 214 19.98 1.44 11.06
CA ALA A 214 20.21 1.01 9.70
C ALA A 214 20.57 -0.49 9.65
N VAL A 215 20.22 -1.15 8.55
CA VAL A 215 20.37 -2.59 8.39
C VAL A 215 21.32 -2.92 7.24
N GLY A 216 22.30 -3.78 7.53
CA GLY A 216 23.30 -4.23 6.58
C GLY A 216 24.35 -3.16 6.24
N TYR A 217 25.42 -3.59 5.58
CA TYR A 217 26.55 -2.74 5.21
C TYR A 217 26.66 -2.49 3.70
N LYS A 218 25.87 -3.19 2.91
CA LYS A 218 25.84 -2.98 1.46
C LYS A 218 24.78 -1.93 1.11
N PRO A 219 24.98 -1.16 0.06
CA PRO A 219 24.01 -0.17 -0.40
C PRO A 219 22.65 -0.79 -0.72
N GLN A 220 21.60 -0.04 -0.46
CA GLN A 220 20.23 -0.33 -0.89
C GLN A 220 19.74 0.84 -1.70
N GLU A 221 18.98 0.55 -2.74
CA GLU A 221 18.26 1.53 -3.55
C GLU A 221 16.77 1.35 -3.31
N ILE A 222 16.16 2.37 -2.74
CA ILE A 222 14.77 2.34 -2.27
C ILE A 222 13.98 3.41 -3.01
N THR A 223 12.74 3.11 -3.32
CA THR A 223 11.77 4.05 -3.84
C THR A 223 10.62 4.21 -2.87
N PHE A 224 10.00 5.38 -2.87
CA PHE A 224 8.87 5.72 -2.02
C PHE A 224 7.72 6.27 -2.86
N ILE A 225 6.54 6.33 -2.26
CA ILE A 225 5.41 7.07 -2.80
C ILE A 225 4.66 7.75 -1.65
N TYR A 226 4.45 9.04 -1.75
CA TYR A 226 3.59 9.74 -0.81
C TYR A 226 2.13 9.35 -1.02
N VAL A 227 1.36 9.26 0.06
CA VAL A 227 -0.03 8.76 -0.01
C VAL A 227 -0.90 9.54 -0.99
N GLN A 228 -0.70 10.87 -1.15
CA GLN A 228 -1.49 11.67 -2.08
C GLN A 228 -1.20 11.29 -3.54
N ASP A 229 0.07 11.08 -3.92
CA ASP A 229 0.41 10.64 -5.28
C ASP A 229 -0.20 9.26 -5.61
N LEU A 230 -0.27 8.35 -4.62
CA LEU A 230 -0.98 7.08 -4.79
C LEU A 230 -2.48 7.30 -5.00
N VAL A 231 -3.09 8.18 -4.22
CA VAL A 231 -4.53 8.51 -4.34
C VAL A 231 -4.81 9.13 -5.71
N ASP A 232 -3.98 10.06 -6.16
CA ASP A 232 -4.11 10.68 -7.49
C ASP A 232 -4.01 9.63 -8.61
N ALA A 233 -3.04 8.70 -8.51
CA ALA A 233 -2.91 7.58 -9.45
C ALA A 233 -4.15 6.66 -9.47
N ILE A 234 -4.81 6.45 -8.32
CA ILE A 234 -6.05 5.67 -8.23
C ILE A 234 -7.16 6.36 -9.04
N TYR A 235 -7.35 7.68 -8.86
CA TYR A 235 -8.36 8.43 -9.60
C TYR A 235 -8.05 8.51 -11.10
N LEU A 236 -6.79 8.67 -11.49
CA LEU A 236 -6.38 8.57 -12.90
C LEU A 236 -6.71 7.20 -13.49
N ALA A 237 -6.45 6.12 -12.75
CA ALA A 237 -6.74 4.77 -13.23
C ALA A 237 -8.24 4.46 -13.36
N MET A 238 -9.12 5.18 -12.66
CA MET A 238 -10.58 5.04 -12.80
C MET A 238 -11.04 5.47 -14.20
N ASP A 239 -10.48 6.57 -14.72
CA ASP A 239 -10.96 7.20 -15.95
C ASP A 239 -10.07 6.91 -17.17
N ALA A 240 -8.87 6.36 -16.99
CA ALA A 240 -7.93 6.08 -18.09
C ALA A 240 -8.52 5.05 -19.07
N PRO A 241 -8.51 5.31 -20.38
CA PRO A 241 -9.03 4.37 -21.38
C PRO A 241 -8.05 3.23 -21.65
N GLY A 242 -8.59 2.03 -21.90
CA GLY A 242 -7.81 0.88 -22.37
C GLY A 242 -6.79 0.33 -21.37
N VAL A 243 -7.05 0.49 -20.06
CA VAL A 243 -6.17 0.03 -18.98
C VAL A 243 -6.69 -1.22 -18.25
N GLU A 244 -7.84 -1.72 -18.65
CA GLU A 244 -8.43 -2.94 -18.11
C GLU A 244 -7.48 -4.13 -18.29
N GLY A 245 -7.35 -4.92 -17.23
CA GLY A 245 -6.45 -6.09 -17.21
C GLY A 245 -4.97 -5.75 -17.03
N LYS A 246 -4.60 -4.46 -16.94
CA LYS A 246 -3.21 -4.03 -16.78
C LYS A 246 -2.80 -3.83 -15.33
N ALA A 247 -1.48 -3.85 -15.11
CA ALA A 247 -0.85 -3.57 -13.83
C ALA A 247 0.20 -2.46 -13.98
N TYR A 248 0.37 -1.64 -12.92
CA TYR A 248 1.29 -0.50 -12.93
C TYR A 248 2.07 -0.41 -11.63
N PHE A 249 3.37 -0.17 -11.73
CA PHE A 249 4.17 0.26 -10.60
C PHE A 249 3.98 1.76 -10.33
N LEU A 250 4.04 2.12 -9.04
CA LEU A 250 3.90 3.51 -8.61
C LEU A 250 4.97 3.84 -7.58
N SER A 251 5.73 4.89 -7.84
CA SER A 251 6.68 5.53 -6.94
C SER A 251 6.73 7.02 -7.25
N ASP A 252 7.52 7.80 -6.50
CA ASP A 252 7.79 9.21 -6.81
C ASP A 252 8.77 9.41 -7.99
N GLY A 253 9.26 8.32 -8.60
CA GLY A 253 10.16 8.35 -9.74
C GLY A 253 11.64 8.51 -9.39
N GLU A 254 11.96 8.78 -8.12
CA GLU A 254 13.32 8.97 -7.63
C GLU A 254 13.86 7.73 -6.91
N ILE A 255 15.19 7.65 -6.79
CA ILE A 255 15.89 6.54 -6.16
C ILE A 255 16.68 7.07 -4.98
N TYR A 256 16.46 6.46 -3.82
CA TYR A 256 17.06 6.89 -2.56
C TYR A 256 17.93 5.80 -1.96
N ASP A 257 18.98 6.21 -1.22
CA ASP A 257 19.66 5.29 -0.32
C ASP A 257 18.82 5.00 0.94
N SER A 258 19.16 3.94 1.65
CA SER A 258 18.40 3.46 2.79
C SER A 258 18.33 4.43 3.98
N ARG A 259 19.19 5.46 4.01
CA ARG A 259 19.21 6.45 5.09
C ARG A 259 18.43 7.71 4.78
N ARG A 260 18.21 8.02 3.50
CA ARG A 260 17.63 9.31 3.08
C ARG A 260 16.34 9.64 3.82
N PHE A 261 15.47 8.64 4.04
CA PHE A 261 14.22 8.85 4.76
C PHE A 261 14.45 9.24 6.24
N SER A 262 15.35 8.54 6.95
CA SER A 262 15.65 8.85 8.36
C SER A 262 16.40 10.17 8.51
N ASP A 263 17.31 10.49 7.59
CA ASP A 263 18.03 11.77 7.58
C ASP A 263 17.06 12.95 7.41
N LEU A 264 16.08 12.84 6.52
CA LEU A 264 15.02 13.85 6.34
C LEU A 264 14.12 13.95 7.56
N LEU A 265 13.75 12.84 8.19
CA LEU A 265 13.00 12.88 9.46
C LEU A 265 13.78 13.63 10.54
N GLN A 266 15.08 13.34 10.70
CA GLN A 266 15.94 14.00 11.68
C GLN A 266 15.98 15.51 11.41
N GLN A 267 16.20 15.92 10.16
CA GLN A 267 16.20 17.33 9.76
C GLN A 267 14.87 18.03 10.08
N GLU A 268 13.73 17.47 9.70
CA GLU A 268 12.41 18.07 9.94
C GLU A 268 11.99 18.06 11.43
N MET A 269 12.66 17.25 12.25
CA MET A 269 12.50 17.24 13.69
C MET A 269 13.43 18.24 14.42
N GLY A 270 14.25 19.01 13.70
CA GLY A 270 15.14 20.03 14.25
C GLY A 270 16.55 19.54 14.56
N ASP A 271 17.02 18.54 13.80
CA ASP A 271 18.36 17.96 13.90
C ASP A 271 18.77 17.53 15.33
N PRO A 272 17.93 16.75 16.04
CA PRO A 272 18.31 16.23 17.34
C PRO A 272 19.57 15.36 17.21
N TRP A 273 20.42 15.36 18.25
CA TRP A 273 21.51 14.40 18.29
C TRP A 273 20.96 12.96 18.26
N VAL A 274 21.51 12.12 17.39
CA VAL A 274 21.05 10.74 17.19
C VAL A 274 22.22 9.77 17.13
N LEU A 275 22.14 8.69 17.88
CA LEU A 275 23.08 7.57 17.79
C LEU A 275 22.69 6.68 16.60
N HIS A 276 23.52 6.67 15.57
CA HIS A 276 23.32 5.83 14.39
C HIS A 276 23.86 4.41 14.64
N ILE A 277 22.95 3.45 14.69
CA ILE A 277 23.28 2.04 14.93
C ILE A 277 23.11 1.26 13.64
N LYS A 278 24.19 0.65 13.16
CA LYS A 278 24.17 -0.19 11.96
C LYS A 278 24.30 -1.67 12.33
N ALA A 279 23.21 -2.42 12.15
CA ALA A 279 23.16 -3.83 12.51
C ALA A 279 23.51 -4.74 11.32
N PRO A 280 24.35 -5.77 11.49
CA PRO A 280 24.58 -6.75 10.45
C PRO A 280 23.34 -7.62 10.20
N LEU A 281 23.16 -8.08 8.97
CA LEU A 281 21.97 -8.84 8.56
C LEU A 281 21.74 -10.12 9.37
N TRP A 282 22.81 -10.83 9.77
CA TRP A 282 22.67 -12.04 10.59
C TRP A 282 22.06 -11.74 11.97
N PHE A 283 22.43 -10.60 12.57
CA PHE A 283 21.91 -10.16 13.86
C PHE A 283 20.43 -9.78 13.74
N LEU A 284 20.05 -9.01 12.71
CA LEU A 284 18.66 -8.71 12.43
C LEU A 284 17.82 -9.98 12.22
N ARG A 285 18.36 -10.96 11.47
CA ARG A 285 17.68 -12.25 11.26
C ARG A 285 17.42 -12.99 12.56
N ALA A 286 18.40 -13.03 13.46
CA ALA A 286 18.27 -13.65 14.78
C ALA A 286 17.18 -12.95 15.61
N ILE A 287 17.19 -11.62 15.67
CA ILE A 287 16.15 -10.84 16.39
C ILE A 287 14.77 -11.10 15.78
N CYS A 288 14.63 -11.06 14.47
CA CYS A 288 13.36 -11.29 13.80
C CYS A 288 12.81 -12.71 14.05
N ALA A 289 13.68 -13.71 14.05
CA ALA A 289 13.29 -15.10 14.34
C ALA A 289 12.82 -15.26 15.79
N VAL A 290 13.56 -14.74 16.76
CA VAL A 290 13.20 -14.82 18.19
C VAL A 290 11.95 -14.01 18.47
N SER A 291 11.89 -12.76 18.04
CA SER A 291 10.73 -11.87 18.24
C SER A 291 9.47 -12.44 17.62
N GLY A 292 9.55 -12.97 16.39
CA GLY A 292 8.42 -13.60 15.72
C GLY A 292 7.89 -14.84 16.47
N THR A 293 8.80 -15.69 16.97
CA THR A 293 8.42 -16.89 17.73
C THR A 293 7.77 -16.54 19.07
N VAL A 294 8.39 -15.65 19.85
CA VAL A 294 7.88 -15.25 21.17
C VAL A 294 6.53 -14.53 21.04
N SER A 295 6.39 -13.60 20.09
CA SER A 295 5.14 -12.90 19.85
C SER A 295 4.04 -13.86 19.39
N GLY A 296 4.37 -14.84 18.55
CA GLY A 296 3.45 -15.89 18.12
C GLY A 296 2.90 -16.72 19.29
N TRP A 297 3.76 -17.10 20.23
CA TRP A 297 3.37 -17.79 21.46
C TRP A 297 2.45 -16.94 22.36
N MET A 298 2.70 -15.63 22.42
CA MET A 298 1.87 -14.71 23.20
C MET A 298 0.59 -14.27 22.46
N GLY A 299 0.35 -14.75 21.23
CA GLY A 299 -0.79 -14.32 20.42
C GLY A 299 -0.78 -12.84 20.04
N LYS A 300 0.40 -12.21 20.01
CA LYS A 300 0.59 -10.79 19.71
C LYS A 300 1.21 -10.59 18.32
N LEU A 301 0.89 -9.46 17.68
CA LEU A 301 1.56 -9.05 16.44
C LEU A 301 3.02 -8.69 16.74
N SER A 302 3.94 -9.31 15.99
CA SER A 302 5.36 -8.93 16.00
C SER A 302 5.62 -7.86 14.96
N THR A 303 6.26 -6.77 15.37
CA THR A 303 6.76 -5.74 14.46
C THR A 303 8.02 -6.21 13.72
N LEU A 304 8.82 -7.07 14.36
CA LEU A 304 10.02 -7.68 13.81
C LEU A 304 9.81 -9.18 13.67
N ASN A 305 9.63 -9.65 12.46
CA ASN A 305 9.48 -11.06 12.08
C ASN A 305 10.30 -11.37 10.81
N LEU A 306 10.32 -12.62 10.36
CA LEU A 306 11.08 -13.01 9.18
C LEU A 306 10.64 -12.32 7.89
N ASP A 307 9.34 -12.02 7.71
CA ASP A 307 8.88 -11.24 6.57
C ASP A 307 9.48 -9.82 6.59
N LYS A 308 9.53 -9.18 7.78
CA LYS A 308 10.19 -7.87 7.93
C LYS A 308 11.69 -7.95 7.66
N TYR A 309 12.36 -9.06 8.08
CA TYR A 309 13.75 -9.29 7.72
C TYR A 309 13.95 -9.33 6.20
N HIS A 310 13.10 -10.04 5.45
CA HIS A 310 13.21 -10.11 4.00
C HIS A 310 13.04 -8.74 3.34
N ILE A 311 12.07 -7.95 3.80
CA ILE A 311 11.85 -6.58 3.31
C ILE A 311 13.09 -5.69 3.59
N LEU A 312 13.60 -5.70 4.82
CA LEU A 312 14.72 -4.84 5.22
C LEU A 312 16.07 -5.28 4.63
N SER A 313 16.25 -6.56 4.29
CA SER A 313 17.47 -7.09 3.71
C SER A 313 17.54 -6.94 2.18
N GLN A 314 16.41 -6.74 1.51
CA GLN A 314 16.34 -6.54 0.05
C GLN A 314 17.06 -5.26 -0.35
N ARG A 315 17.83 -5.33 -1.44
CA ARG A 315 18.72 -4.23 -1.85
C ARG A 315 18.14 -3.35 -2.91
N ASN A 316 17.30 -3.91 -3.78
CA ASN A 316 16.72 -3.23 -4.91
C ASN A 316 15.20 -3.14 -4.76
N TRP A 317 14.71 -1.91 -4.59
CA TRP A 317 13.30 -1.57 -4.57
C TRP A 317 12.93 -0.59 -5.68
N GLN A 318 13.79 -0.48 -6.72
CA GLN A 318 13.47 0.35 -7.87
C GLN A 318 12.40 -0.33 -8.73
N CYS A 319 11.51 0.45 -9.28
CA CYS A 319 10.51 -0.02 -10.23
C CYS A 319 10.35 0.98 -11.39
N ASP A 320 10.00 0.45 -12.55
CA ASP A 320 9.73 1.25 -13.74
C ASP A 320 8.30 1.80 -13.73
N ILE A 321 8.15 3.11 -13.57
CA ILE A 321 6.85 3.80 -13.58
C ILE A 321 6.45 4.37 -14.94
N GLU A 322 7.27 4.24 -15.97
CA GLU A 322 6.98 4.77 -17.31
C GLU A 322 5.68 4.23 -17.92
N PRO A 323 5.28 2.95 -17.71
CA PRO A 323 3.96 2.50 -18.12
C PRO A 323 2.80 3.24 -17.45
N ALA A 324 2.94 3.60 -16.14
CA ALA A 324 1.92 4.40 -15.46
C ALA A 324 1.86 5.83 -15.97
N ARG A 325 3.00 6.44 -16.25
CA ARG A 325 3.08 7.78 -16.86
C ARG A 325 2.38 7.80 -18.21
N ARG A 326 2.71 6.86 -19.08
CA ARG A 326 2.18 6.80 -20.45
C ARG A 326 0.69 6.48 -20.49
N ASP A 327 0.23 5.47 -19.73
CA ASP A 327 -1.12 4.93 -19.87
C ASP A 327 -2.13 5.64 -18.95
N LEU A 328 -1.70 6.10 -17.76
CA LEU A 328 -2.56 6.78 -16.79
C LEU A 328 -2.36 8.31 -16.77
N GLY A 329 -1.31 8.83 -17.38
CA GLY A 329 -0.91 10.23 -17.20
C GLY A 329 -0.40 10.49 -15.77
N TYR A 330 0.18 9.49 -15.12
CA TYR A 330 0.66 9.59 -13.75
C TYR A 330 1.93 10.46 -13.67
N GLU A 331 1.84 11.57 -12.94
CA GLU A 331 2.96 12.44 -12.62
C GLU A 331 3.03 12.62 -11.11
N PRO A 332 4.06 12.10 -10.43
CA PRO A 332 4.20 12.28 -8.99
C PRO A 332 4.55 13.74 -8.65
N HIS A 333 3.85 14.30 -7.67
CA HIS A 333 4.00 15.70 -7.25
C HIS A 333 4.64 15.86 -5.87
N TRP A 334 4.89 14.75 -5.17
CA TRP A 334 5.39 14.75 -3.80
C TRP A 334 6.75 14.07 -3.70
N PRO A 335 7.86 14.79 -4.02
CA PRO A 335 9.19 14.27 -3.75
C PRO A 335 9.38 13.99 -2.26
N LEU A 336 10.30 13.10 -1.91
CA LEU A 336 10.46 12.57 -0.56
C LEU A 336 10.61 13.69 0.49
N GLU A 337 11.36 14.75 0.19
CA GLU A 337 11.57 15.90 1.09
C GLU A 337 10.25 16.59 1.47
N ARG A 338 9.41 16.85 0.48
CA ARG A 338 8.10 17.48 0.69
C ARG A 338 7.17 16.58 1.49
N GLY A 339 7.13 15.30 1.15
CA GLY A 339 6.25 14.33 1.81
C GLY A 339 6.65 14.06 3.27
N VAL A 340 7.97 13.94 3.56
CA VAL A 340 8.47 13.77 4.93
C VAL A 340 8.15 15.01 5.78
N LYS A 341 8.39 16.21 5.25
CA LYS A 341 8.04 17.46 5.91
C LYS A 341 6.55 17.54 6.27
N ALA A 342 5.67 17.21 5.33
CA ALA A 342 4.23 17.17 5.56
C ALA A 342 3.83 16.11 6.61
N SER A 343 4.48 14.95 6.59
CA SER A 343 4.24 13.87 7.55
C SER A 343 4.66 14.28 8.97
N VAL A 344 5.85 14.84 9.14
CA VAL A 344 6.35 15.31 10.45
C VAL A 344 5.48 16.45 11.00
N LYS A 345 5.07 17.40 10.16
CA LYS A 345 4.14 18.46 10.54
C LYS A 345 2.85 17.84 11.08
N TRP A 346 2.25 16.91 10.34
CA TRP A 346 1.02 16.24 10.76
C TRP A 346 1.20 15.46 12.08
N TYR A 347 2.34 14.76 12.28
CA TYR A 347 2.62 14.05 13.52
C TYR A 347 2.64 14.99 14.72
N LYS A 348 3.28 16.17 14.58
CA LYS A 348 3.31 17.20 15.63
C LYS A 348 1.91 17.76 15.95
N GLU A 349 1.15 18.13 14.90
CA GLU A 349 -0.19 18.72 15.05
C GLU A 349 -1.23 17.74 15.62
N ASN A 350 -1.04 16.42 15.44
CA ASN A 350 -1.96 15.39 15.91
C ASN A 350 -1.47 14.65 17.18
N GLY A 351 -0.43 15.14 17.82
CA GLY A 351 0.07 14.61 19.10
C GLY A 351 0.71 13.22 18.99
N TRP A 352 1.27 12.89 17.82
CA TRP A 352 2.01 11.66 17.61
C TRP A 352 3.50 11.83 17.98
N LEU A 353 4.05 13.05 17.82
CA LEU A 353 5.42 13.47 18.21
C LEU A 353 5.41 14.46 19.37
#